data_a1eeb74b0479abcaa95a956825d42ab9
#
_entry.id   a1eeb74b0479abcaa95a956825d42ab9
#
_cell.length_a   1.000
_cell.length_b   1.000
_cell.length_c   1.000
_cell.angle_alpha   90.00
_cell.angle_beta   90.00
_cell.angle_gamma   90.00
#
_symmetry.space_group_name_H-M   'P 1'
#
loop_
_entity.id
_entity.type
_entity.pdbx_description
1 polymer ?
#
loop_
_entity_poly.entity_id
_entity_poly.type
_entity_poly.pdbx_seq_one_letter_code
_entity_poly.pdbx_strand_id
1 'polypeptide(L)' 'MEYLVKDLIEHLINKRNQELKNIEVYKQDDITEVILVASGKIMELDNIIHNLNEMLKYETHTR' A
#
# COMPACT_ATOMS: atom_id res chain seq x y z
N MET A 1 -17.74 4.03 10.87
CA MET A 1 -16.97 3.01 10.15
C MET A 1 -16.15 3.56 8.99
N GLU A 2 -16.70 4.51 8.22
CA GLU A 2 -15.98 5.10 7.10
C GLU A 2 -14.63 5.69 7.49
N TYR A 3 -14.56 6.41 8.59
CA TYR A 3 -13.32 7.05 9.02
C TYR A 3 -12.27 6.02 9.46
N LEU A 4 -12.70 4.87 9.98
CA LEU A 4 -11.76 3.80 10.33
C LEU A 4 -11.13 3.20 9.10
N VAL A 5 -11.92 3.02 8.03
CA VAL A 5 -11.40 2.50 6.76
C VAL A 5 -10.45 3.51 6.14
N LYS A 6 -10.80 4.80 6.18
CA LYS A 6 -9.93 5.86 5.66
C LYS A 6 -8.59 5.92 6.41
N ASP A 7 -8.63 5.78 7.74
CA ASP A 7 -7.42 5.74 8.55
C ASP A 7 -6.55 4.55 8.19
N LEU A 8 -7.17 3.39 7.96
CA LEU A 8 -6.46 2.19 7.55
C LEU A 8 -5.80 2.39 6.18
N ILE A 9 -6.53 2.97 5.24
CA ILE A 9 -5.99 3.25 3.89
C ILE A 9 -4.78 4.17 4.01
N GLU A 10 -4.87 5.23 4.79
CA GLU A 10 -3.76 6.17 4.99
C GLU A 10 -2.54 5.46 5.59
N HIS A 11 -2.76 4.60 6.58
CA HIS A 11 -1.71 3.81 7.18
C HIS A 11 -1.02 2.92 6.15
N LEU A 12 -1.80 2.26 5.29
CA LEU A 12 -1.28 1.38 4.25
C LEU A 12 -0.51 2.16 3.18
N ILE A 13 -1.00 3.35 2.83
CA ILE A 13 -0.30 4.23 1.88
C ILE A 13 1.06 4.64 2.47
N ASN A 14 1.10 4.98 3.75
CA ASN A 14 2.36 5.34 4.41
C ASN A 14 3.34 4.16 4.43
N LYS A 15 2.86 2.95 4.68
CA LYS A 15 3.67 1.75 4.61
C LYS A 15 4.22 1.52 3.20
N ARG A 16 3.37 1.68 2.19
CA ARG A 16 3.80 1.53 0.80
C ARG A 16 4.88 2.54 0.46
N ASN A 17 4.71 3.80 0.86
CA ASN A 17 5.69 4.85 0.60
C ASN A 17 7.01 4.56 1.31
N GLN A 18 6.97 3.98 2.50
CA GLN A 18 8.17 3.59 3.22
C GLN A 18 8.92 2.48 2.47
N GLU A 19 8.19 1.50 1.94
CA GLU A 19 8.81 0.43 1.14
C GLU A 19 9.43 0.97 -0.15
N LEU A 20 8.80 1.97 -0.77
CA LEU A 20 9.38 2.62 -1.95
C LEU A 20 10.70 3.30 -1.63
N LYS A 21 10.78 3.97 -0.48
CA LYS A 21 12.03 4.59 -0.04
C LYS A 21 13.11 3.54 0.24
N ASN A 22 12.72 2.41 0.83
CA ASN A 22 13.62 1.32 1.09
C ASN A 22 14.20 0.74 -0.19
N ILE A 23 13.39 0.64 -1.24
CA ILE A 23 13.84 0.15 -2.55
C ILE A 23 14.93 1.07 -3.12
N GLU A 24 14.78 2.38 -2.97
CA GLU A 24 15.81 3.30 -3.43
C GLU A 24 17.16 3.05 -2.74
N VAL A 25 17.13 2.76 -1.45
CA VAL A 25 18.35 2.43 -0.70
C VAL A 25 18.93 1.11 -1.18
N TYR A 26 18.08 0.09 -1.36
CA TYR A 26 18.51 -1.24 -1.80
C TYR A 26 19.11 -1.21 -3.21
N LYS A 27 18.59 -0.35 -4.09
CA LYS A 27 19.14 -0.19 -5.44
C LYS A 27 20.57 0.32 -5.41
N GLN A 28 20.87 1.22 -4.47
CA GLN A 28 22.23 1.74 -4.31
C GLN A 28 23.20 0.66 -3.88
N ASP A 29 22.71 -0.32 -3.10
CA ASP A 29 23.53 -1.41 -2.58
C ASP A 29 23.50 -2.67 -3.48
N ASP A 30 22.77 -2.63 -4.60
CA ASP A 30 22.67 -3.73 -5.56
C ASP A 30 22.10 -5.03 -4.95
N ILE A 31 21.17 -4.91 -4.00
CA ILE A 31 20.56 -6.07 -3.33
C ILE A 31 19.26 -6.43 -4.07
N THR A 32 19.40 -7.19 -5.14
CA THR A 32 18.26 -7.52 -6.02
C THR A 32 17.17 -8.33 -5.33
N GLU A 33 17.55 -9.31 -4.51
CA GLU A 33 16.56 -10.16 -3.82
C GLU A 33 15.65 -9.36 -2.89
N VAL A 34 16.23 -8.43 -2.15
CA VAL A 34 15.47 -7.57 -1.23
C VAL A 34 14.54 -6.65 -2.02
N ILE A 35 14.99 -6.16 -3.18
CA ILE A 35 14.16 -5.32 -4.06
C ILE A 35 12.94 -6.12 -4.55
N LEU A 36 13.13 -7.39 -4.93
CA LEU A 36 12.03 -8.23 -5.39
C LEU A 36 11.00 -8.46 -4.28
N VAL A 37 11.46 -8.74 -3.05
CA VAL A 37 10.57 -8.93 -1.91
C VAL A 37 9.80 -7.64 -1.61
N ALA A 38 10.49 -6.51 -1.58
CA ALA A 38 9.85 -5.22 -1.31
C ALA A 38 8.83 -4.86 -2.39
N SER A 39 9.15 -5.16 -3.67
CA SER A 39 8.21 -4.93 -4.78
C SER A 39 6.95 -5.78 -4.61
N GLY A 40 7.08 -7.03 -4.18
CA GLY A 40 5.93 -7.89 -3.88
C GLY A 40 5.05 -7.32 -2.77
N LYS A 41 5.66 -6.81 -1.71
CA LYS A 41 4.93 -6.15 -0.62
C LYS A 41 4.16 -4.94 -1.10
N ILE A 42 4.77 -4.14 -1.97
CA ILE A 42 4.12 -2.94 -2.55
C ILE A 42 2.90 -3.36 -3.37
N MET A 43 3.02 -4.40 -4.18
CA MET A 43 1.89 -4.91 -4.97
C MET A 43 0.75 -5.37 -4.07
N GLU A 44 1.04 -6.10 -3.00
CA GLU A 44 0.03 -6.51 -2.02
C GLU A 44 -0.66 -5.31 -1.38
N LEU A 45 0.12 -4.33 -0.94
CA LEU A 45 -0.42 -3.13 -0.32
C LEU A 45 -1.31 -2.36 -1.29
N ASP A 46 -0.89 -2.22 -2.54
CA ASP A 46 -1.69 -1.55 -3.57
C ASP A 46 -3.02 -2.28 -3.80
N ASN A 47 -3.01 -3.61 -3.82
CA ASN A 47 -4.23 -4.39 -3.98
C ASN A 47 -5.18 -4.19 -2.80
N ILE A 48 -4.65 -4.21 -1.58
CA ILE A 48 -5.46 -4.00 -0.38
C ILE A 48 -6.05 -2.59 -0.38
N ILE A 49 -5.23 -1.58 -0.69
CA ILE A 49 -5.67 -0.19 -0.77
C ILE A 49 -6.78 -0.05 -1.81
N HIS A 50 -6.59 -0.65 -2.99
CA HIS A 50 -7.60 -0.60 -4.05
C HIS A 50 -8.92 -1.22 -3.58
N ASN A 51 -8.86 -2.39 -2.95
CA ASN A 51 -10.05 -3.08 -2.46
C ASN A 51 -10.79 -2.27 -1.40
N LEU A 52 -10.04 -1.65 -0.48
CA LEU A 52 -10.65 -0.81 0.55
C LEU A 52 -11.30 0.43 -0.05
N ASN A 53 -10.69 1.04 -1.05
CA ASN A 53 -11.29 2.18 -1.75
C ASN A 53 -12.57 1.78 -2.46
N GLU A 54 -12.61 0.60 -3.08
CA GLU A 54 -13.83 0.10 -3.72
C GLU A 54 -14.93 -0.14 -2.69
N MET A 55 -14.59 -0.68 -1.53
CA MET A 55 -15.56 -0.86 -0.45
C MET A 55 -16.16 0.46 -0.01
N LEU A 56 -15.33 1.51 0.13
CA LEU A 56 -15.82 2.83 0.50
C LEU A 56 -16.78 3.39 -0.53
N LYS A 57 -16.44 3.25 -1.81
CA LYS A 57 -17.31 3.68 -2.90
C LYS A 57 -18.66 2.97 -2.85
N TYR A 58 -18.64 1.66 -2.62
CA TYR A 58 -19.85 0.87 -2.57
C TYR A 58 -20.75 1.33 -1.41
N GLU A 59 -20.20 1.52 -0.23
CA GLU A 59 -20.96 2.01 0.91
C GLU A 59 -21.57 3.39 0.66
N THR A 60 -20.81 4.27 0.02
CA THR A 60 -21.28 5.61 -0.28
C THR A 60 -22.44 5.60 -1.28
N HIS A 61 -22.41 4.68 -2.23
CA HIS A 61 -23.44 4.56 -3.26
C HIS A 61 -24.73 3.93 -2.77
N THR A 62 -24.66 3.11 -1.72
CA THR A 62 -25.86 2.44 -1.19
C THR A 62 -26.69 3.34 -0.27
N ARG A 63 -26.22 4.53 -0.01
CA ARG A 63 -26.94 5.54 0.76
C ARG A 63 -27.58 6.56 -0.16
#